data_1756a9fc4dc37f410c2b815e56c85026
#
_entry.id   1756a9fc4dc37f410c2b815e56c85026
#
_cell.length_a   1.000
_cell.length_b   1.000
_cell.length_c   1.000
_cell.angle_alpha   90.00
_cell.angle_beta   90.00
_cell.angle_gamma   90.00
#
_symmetry.space_group_name_H-M   'P 1'
#
loop_
_entity.id
_entity.type
_entity.pdbx_description
1 polymer ?
#
loop_
_entity_poly.entity_id
_entity_poly.type
_entity_poly.pdbx_seq_one_letter_code
_entity_poly.pdbx_strand_id
1 'polypeptide(L)'
;MKFLLLVLTLRVAASGKVPLTNSASSKENGVVFAQVTASGAAPRLNSTHPENNVTYAQRYLENFYGFVMDRIPTTKMKVNGDFMEDKIREMQQFLGLKVTGKLDPSTLDMMHTPRCGVPDAHHFRTMQGRPVWKKRFITYRINNYTPDMRPADVDYAIQKAFQVWSDVTPLKFRKINSGEADIMILFASGAHGDFTSFDGRGGVIAHAFGPGPGIGGDTHFDEAEIWTKNYKGTNLFLVAVHELGHSLGLSHSSDPKAIMFPTYSYVDPNTFRLSADDVRGIQSLYGRPERHQPSSNPDSRESATCDPNLSFDAVTTMGNKIFFFKDRFFWWRRPESPMSNVSLISSLWPTLPSGFQAAYEVGARNQVFLFKDDKYWLISNLRPQPRYPKNIHSLGFPDFVKKIDAAVFNPLLHKTYFFVDNQYWRYDERRQFMDSGYPKLITKYFPGIRPTIDAVYYYNRHYYFFQGPDIFEYDVVSQRVTKRLKQNIKLGC
;
A
#
# COMPACT_ATOMS: atom_id res chain seq x y z
N MET A 1 58.35 -6.41 25.98
CA MET A 1 57.64 -5.51 26.92
C MET A 1 56.15 -5.86 26.77
N LYS A 2 55.63 -6.74 27.55
CA LYS A 2 54.96 -6.67 28.87
C LYS A 2 53.92 -5.58 28.98
N PHE A 3 52.71 -6.04 29.32
CA PHE A 3 51.60 -5.49 30.11
C PHE A 3 50.36 -5.20 29.30
N LEU A 4 49.14 -5.47 29.75
CA LEU A 4 48.55 -6.16 30.91
C LEU A 4 47.07 -6.49 30.58
N LEU A 5 46.62 -7.69 30.88
CA LEU A 5 45.24 -8.10 30.95
C LEU A 5 44.55 -7.42 32.17
N LEU A 6 43.33 -6.95 32.00
CA LEU A 6 42.43 -6.72 33.10
C LEU A 6 41.12 -7.50 32.89
N VAL A 7 40.98 -8.54 33.71
CA VAL A 7 39.74 -9.33 33.84
C VAL A 7 38.94 -8.74 34.97
N LEU A 8 37.68 -8.36 34.69
CA LEU A 8 36.70 -8.04 35.74
C LEU A 8 35.60 -9.10 35.75
N THR A 9 35.65 -9.92 36.79
CA THR A 9 34.59 -10.85 37.19
C THR A 9 33.53 -10.14 37.98
N LEU A 10 32.25 -10.31 37.62
CA LEU A 10 31.11 -9.99 38.51
C LEU A 10 30.31 -11.25 38.78
N ARG A 11 30.08 -11.46 40.06
CA ARG A 11 29.48 -12.66 40.70
C ARG A 11 27.96 -12.68 40.51
N VAL A 12 27.48 -13.88 40.30
CA VAL A 12 26.08 -14.31 40.38
C VAL A 12 25.67 -14.43 41.84
N ALA A 13 24.46 -13.94 42.19
CA ALA A 13 23.77 -14.32 43.42
C ALA A 13 22.46 -15.03 43.04
N ALA A 14 22.36 -16.26 43.47
CA ALA A 14 21.18 -17.14 43.35
C ALA A 14 20.37 -17.09 44.63
N SER A 15 19.05 -17.16 44.53
CA SER A 15 18.07 -17.93 45.35
C SER A 15 16.66 -17.43 44.96
N GLY A 16 15.65 -18.24 44.82
CA GLY A 16 15.09 -19.30 45.53
C GLY A 16 14.02 -20.03 44.75
N LYS A 17 13.96 -21.31 44.94
CA LYS A 17 12.95 -22.27 44.49
C LYS A 17 11.68 -22.15 45.33
N VAL A 18 10.48 -22.30 44.72
CA VAL A 18 9.27 -22.82 45.35
C VAL A 18 8.53 -23.73 44.35
N PRO A 19 7.84 -24.80 44.81
CA PRO A 19 7.71 -26.05 44.07
C PRO A 19 6.39 -26.21 43.29
N LEU A 20 6.46 -27.15 42.35
CA LEU A 20 5.36 -27.70 41.55
C LEU A 20 4.41 -28.52 42.39
N THR A 21 3.09 -28.29 42.23
CA THR A 21 2.07 -29.33 42.50
C THR A 21 1.29 -29.58 41.21
N ASN A 22 1.32 -30.84 40.79
CA ASN A 22 0.48 -31.39 39.72
C ASN A 22 -0.94 -31.55 40.16
N SER A 23 -1.94 -31.17 39.33
CA SER A 23 -3.16 -31.91 39.20
C SER A 23 -3.69 -31.81 37.77
N ALA A 24 -3.87 -32.95 37.14
CA ALA A 24 -4.47 -33.14 35.85
C ALA A 24 -6.00 -33.06 35.94
N SER A 25 -6.65 -32.39 34.95
CA SER A 25 -7.94 -32.85 34.41
C SER A 25 -8.37 -32.03 33.16
N SER A 26 -8.64 -32.81 32.12
CA SER A 26 -9.64 -32.68 31.04
C SER A 26 -9.71 -31.42 30.16
N LYS A 27 -9.63 -31.73 28.89
CA LYS A 27 -9.89 -30.99 27.66
C LYS A 27 -11.20 -30.20 27.65
N GLU A 28 -11.09 -28.93 27.23
CA GLU A 28 -12.09 -28.31 26.35
C GLU A 28 -11.40 -27.19 25.50
N ASN A 29 -11.67 -27.21 24.19
CA ASN A 29 -11.13 -26.26 23.23
C ASN A 29 -11.87 -24.92 23.38
N GLY A 30 -11.26 -23.96 24.07
CA GLY A 30 -11.69 -22.58 24.13
C GLY A 30 -10.57 -21.67 23.63
N VAL A 31 -10.78 -21.04 22.48
CA VAL A 31 -9.89 -19.99 21.98
C VAL A 31 -10.04 -18.78 22.91
N VAL A 32 -9.06 -18.58 23.76
CA VAL A 32 -9.01 -17.40 24.64
C VAL A 32 -8.47 -16.24 23.84
N PHE A 33 -9.35 -15.29 23.52
CA PHE A 33 -8.94 -13.97 23.01
C PHE A 33 -8.29 -13.20 24.16
N ALA A 34 -6.99 -12.98 24.06
CA ALA A 34 -6.30 -12.05 24.93
C ALA A 34 -6.75 -10.62 24.57
N GLN A 35 -7.53 -10.00 25.47
CA GLN A 35 -7.73 -8.55 25.45
C GLN A 35 -6.39 -7.89 25.78
N VAL A 36 -5.76 -7.31 24.77
CA VAL A 36 -4.66 -6.37 24.97
C VAL A 36 -5.30 -5.04 25.38
N THR A 37 -5.33 -4.77 26.67
CA THR A 37 -5.65 -3.45 27.18
C THR A 37 -4.51 -2.51 26.80
N ALA A 38 -4.73 -1.69 25.78
CA ALA A 38 -3.84 -0.60 25.42
C ALA A 38 -3.95 0.51 26.51
N SER A 39 -3.16 0.41 27.57
CA SER A 39 -2.92 1.54 28.46
C SER A 39 -1.80 2.42 27.90
N GLY A 40 -2.16 3.29 26.99
CA GLY A 40 -1.35 4.37 26.47
C GLY A 40 -2.25 5.58 26.28
N ALA A 41 -2.67 6.21 27.40
CA ALA A 41 -3.40 7.48 27.33
C ALA A 41 -2.52 8.51 26.64
N ALA A 42 -2.96 8.99 25.47
CA ALA A 42 -2.39 10.18 24.85
C ALA A 42 -2.49 11.37 25.82
N PRO A 43 -1.48 12.25 25.89
CA PRO A 43 -1.54 13.40 26.78
C PRO A 43 -2.70 14.31 26.35
N ARG A 44 -3.65 14.53 27.27
CA ARG A 44 -4.73 15.50 27.09
C ARG A 44 -4.13 16.88 26.90
N LEU A 45 -4.39 17.51 25.77
CA LEU A 45 -4.15 18.95 25.61
C LEU A 45 -5.13 19.69 26.55
N ASN A 46 -4.57 20.56 27.41
CA ASN A 46 -5.31 21.49 28.22
C ASN A 46 -6.03 22.51 27.34
N SER A 47 -7.29 22.25 27.00
CA SER A 47 -8.19 23.33 26.60
C SER A 47 -8.57 24.12 27.85
N THR A 48 -8.46 25.44 27.81
CA THR A 48 -8.58 26.38 28.94
C THR A 48 -10.04 26.52 29.46
N HIS A 49 -11.01 25.76 28.97
CA HIS A 49 -12.33 25.53 29.57
C HIS A 49 -12.79 24.11 29.23
N PRO A 50 -13.09 23.24 30.23
CA PRO A 50 -13.68 21.95 29.94
C PRO A 50 -15.10 22.19 29.38
N GLU A 51 -15.29 21.93 28.11
CA GLU A 51 -16.61 21.88 27.49
C GLU A 51 -17.48 20.85 28.26
N ASN A 52 -18.72 21.21 28.55
CA ASN A 52 -19.66 20.29 29.22
C ASN A 52 -19.89 19.10 28.28
N ASN A 53 -19.82 17.87 28.82
CA ASN A 53 -20.06 16.61 28.08
C ASN A 53 -21.34 16.65 27.26
N VAL A 54 -22.39 17.35 27.70
CA VAL A 54 -23.64 17.49 26.96
C VAL A 54 -23.45 18.36 25.71
N THR A 55 -22.77 19.50 25.81
CA THR A 55 -22.49 20.39 24.66
C THR A 55 -21.59 19.70 23.65
N TYR A 56 -20.57 18.97 24.11
CA TYR A 56 -19.70 18.17 23.25
C TYR A 56 -20.50 17.09 22.51
N ALA A 57 -21.35 16.34 23.22
CA ALA A 57 -22.18 15.30 22.62
C ALA A 57 -23.19 15.87 21.62
N GLN A 58 -23.78 17.04 21.90
CA GLN A 58 -24.68 17.71 20.95
C GLN A 58 -23.97 18.00 19.63
N ARG A 59 -22.79 18.64 19.69
CA ARG A 59 -21.99 18.95 18.50
C ARG A 59 -21.58 17.68 17.75
N TYR A 60 -21.19 16.60 18.47
CA TYR A 60 -20.86 15.31 17.86
C TYR A 60 -22.07 14.73 17.12
N LEU A 61 -23.26 14.75 17.74
CA LEU A 61 -24.48 14.25 17.13
C LEU A 61 -24.96 15.14 15.96
N GLU A 62 -24.73 16.45 16.02
CA GLU A 62 -24.97 17.37 14.89
C GLU A 62 -24.12 17.00 13.69
N ASN A 63 -22.81 16.82 13.91
CA ASN A 63 -21.85 16.55 12.84
C ASN A 63 -22.06 15.17 12.21
N PHE A 64 -22.39 14.15 12.99
CA PHE A 64 -22.35 12.77 12.51
C PHE A 64 -23.71 12.08 12.42
N TYR A 65 -24.73 12.54 13.15
CA TYR A 65 -26.04 11.87 13.26
C TYR A 65 -27.22 12.78 12.88
N GLY A 66 -26.96 13.96 12.32
CA GLY A 66 -27.98 14.90 11.86
C GLY A 66 -28.89 15.41 12.98
N PHE A 67 -28.36 15.56 14.18
CA PHE A 67 -29.07 16.24 15.27
C PHE A 67 -29.16 17.73 14.93
N VAL A 68 -30.37 18.32 14.93
CA VAL A 68 -30.58 19.75 14.63
C VAL A 68 -31.47 20.35 15.70
N MET A 69 -30.93 21.27 16.51
CA MET A 69 -31.70 21.96 17.59
C MET A 69 -32.85 22.82 17.08
N ASP A 70 -32.72 23.47 15.93
CA ASP A 70 -33.70 24.45 15.40
C ASP A 70 -34.97 23.82 14.80
N ARG A 71 -35.05 22.51 14.64
CA ARG A 71 -36.22 21.82 14.10
C ARG A 71 -37.25 21.41 15.14
N ILE A 72 -37.12 21.88 16.38
CA ILE A 72 -38.04 21.52 17.46
C ILE A 72 -39.13 22.58 17.57
N PRO A 73 -40.43 22.25 17.34
CA PRO A 73 -41.49 23.19 17.53
C PRO A 73 -41.55 23.68 19.00
N THR A 74 -41.62 24.98 19.21
CA THR A 74 -41.62 25.66 20.52
C THR A 74 -42.69 25.16 21.50
N THR A 75 -43.69 24.43 21.04
CA THR A 75 -44.76 23.82 21.84
C THR A 75 -44.36 22.49 22.50
N LYS A 76 -43.17 21.95 22.23
CA LYS A 76 -42.68 20.65 22.74
C LYS A 76 -41.36 20.73 23.51
N MET A 77 -41.16 21.77 24.30
CA MET A 77 -39.90 21.92 25.11
C MET A 77 -39.63 20.80 26.10
N LYS A 78 -40.59 19.91 26.41
CA LYS A 78 -40.41 18.70 27.16
C LYS A 78 -39.86 17.52 26.34
N VAL A 79 -39.73 17.65 25.00
CA VAL A 79 -39.39 16.58 24.06
C VAL A 79 -37.90 16.63 23.65
N ASN A 80 -37.13 17.66 24.09
CA ASN A 80 -35.69 17.76 23.74
C ASN A 80 -34.86 16.64 24.30
N GLY A 81 -35.19 16.10 25.50
CA GLY A 81 -34.51 14.99 26.07
C GLY A 81 -34.65 13.70 25.27
N ASP A 82 -35.86 13.47 24.74
CA ASP A 82 -36.20 12.26 23.99
C ASP A 82 -35.46 12.22 22.65
N PHE A 83 -35.36 13.37 21.95
CA PHE A 83 -34.71 13.43 20.61
C PHE A 83 -33.17 13.25 20.68
N MET A 84 -32.49 13.83 21.67
CA MET A 84 -31.08 13.62 21.89
C MET A 84 -30.82 12.16 22.34
N GLU A 85 -31.69 11.62 23.21
CA GLU A 85 -31.62 10.24 23.64
C GLU A 85 -31.75 9.27 22.44
N ASP A 86 -32.68 9.53 21.52
CA ASP A 86 -32.84 8.74 20.29
C ASP A 86 -31.56 8.77 19.43
N LYS A 87 -30.94 9.94 19.27
CA LYS A 87 -29.70 10.07 18.52
C LYS A 87 -28.52 9.39 19.21
N ILE A 88 -28.45 9.41 20.54
CA ILE A 88 -27.48 8.63 21.31
C ILE A 88 -27.72 7.12 21.08
N ARG A 89 -28.95 6.64 21.09
CA ARG A 89 -29.28 5.24 20.78
C ARG A 89 -28.86 4.84 19.38
N GLU A 90 -29.12 5.68 18.39
CA GLU A 90 -28.72 5.49 17.00
C GLU A 90 -27.18 5.35 16.91
N MET A 91 -26.43 6.26 17.51
CA MET A 91 -24.96 6.22 17.58
C MET A 91 -24.46 4.95 18.28
N GLN A 92 -25.01 4.64 19.46
CA GLN A 92 -24.63 3.46 20.25
C GLN A 92 -24.87 2.18 19.45
N GLN A 93 -26.00 2.08 18.77
CA GLN A 93 -26.34 0.93 17.93
C GLN A 93 -25.37 0.80 16.74
N PHE A 94 -25.08 1.91 16.06
CA PHE A 94 -24.19 1.93 14.91
C PHE A 94 -22.76 1.55 15.28
N LEU A 95 -22.25 2.07 16.41
CA LEU A 95 -20.88 1.83 16.89
C LEU A 95 -20.75 0.56 17.74
N GLY A 96 -21.81 -0.25 17.85
CA GLY A 96 -21.80 -1.52 18.58
C GLY A 96 -21.67 -1.38 20.10
N LEU A 97 -22.07 -0.23 20.67
CA LEU A 97 -22.13 0.00 22.11
C LEU A 97 -23.41 -0.56 22.70
N LYS A 98 -23.46 -0.65 24.04
CA LYS A 98 -24.71 -0.93 24.76
C LYS A 98 -25.69 0.23 24.53
N VAL A 99 -26.87 -0.08 23.98
CA VAL A 99 -27.89 0.92 23.64
C VAL A 99 -28.65 1.36 24.91
N THR A 100 -28.18 2.42 25.53
CA THR A 100 -28.75 2.98 26.76
C THR A 100 -29.51 4.28 26.53
N GLY A 101 -29.21 5.01 25.45
CA GLY A 101 -29.69 6.36 25.19
C GLY A 101 -29.09 7.44 26.10
N LYS A 102 -28.04 7.10 26.86
CA LYS A 102 -27.41 7.99 27.85
C LYS A 102 -25.96 8.24 27.52
N LEU A 103 -25.44 9.40 27.93
CA LEU A 103 -24.03 9.73 27.88
C LEU A 103 -23.26 9.01 29.01
N ASP A 104 -23.25 7.69 28.95
CA ASP A 104 -22.45 6.89 29.85
C ASP A 104 -20.94 6.98 29.49
N PRO A 105 -20.02 6.55 30.38
CA PRO A 105 -18.59 6.67 30.13
C PRO A 105 -18.15 6.04 28.82
N SER A 106 -18.69 4.87 28.46
CA SER A 106 -18.32 4.18 27.21
C SER A 106 -18.79 4.94 25.97
N THR A 107 -19.92 5.61 26.05
CA THR A 107 -20.43 6.47 24.99
C THR A 107 -19.57 7.72 24.82
N LEU A 108 -19.19 8.38 25.92
CA LEU A 108 -18.30 9.55 25.88
C LEU A 108 -16.89 9.17 25.39
N ASP A 109 -16.32 8.06 25.86
CA ASP A 109 -15.01 7.57 25.39
C ASP A 109 -15.01 7.32 23.88
N MET A 110 -16.11 6.73 23.35
CA MET A 110 -16.27 6.52 21.92
C MET A 110 -16.39 7.81 21.14
N MET A 111 -17.11 8.82 21.64
CA MET A 111 -17.21 10.14 21.03
C MET A 111 -15.84 10.87 20.98
N HIS A 112 -14.97 10.64 21.96
CA HIS A 112 -13.62 11.21 22.00
C HIS A 112 -12.57 10.41 21.19
N THR A 113 -12.94 9.27 20.63
CA THR A 113 -12.02 8.49 19.80
C THR A 113 -11.78 9.18 18.46
N PRO A 114 -10.52 9.37 18.00
CA PRO A 114 -10.22 9.95 16.70
C PRO A 114 -10.98 9.22 15.57
N ARG A 115 -11.52 9.98 14.63
CA ARG A 115 -12.41 9.42 13.62
C ARG A 115 -12.38 10.15 12.27
N CYS A 116 -12.96 9.54 11.27
CA CYS A 116 -13.28 10.16 9.98
C CYS A 116 -14.38 11.21 10.13
N GLY A 117 -14.26 12.32 9.40
CA GLY A 117 -15.21 13.44 9.41
C GLY A 117 -16.49 13.21 8.59
N VAL A 118 -16.59 12.13 7.82
CA VAL A 118 -17.80 11.79 7.08
C VAL A 118 -18.92 11.39 8.05
N PRO A 119 -20.17 11.87 7.88
CA PRO A 119 -21.29 11.48 8.74
C PRO A 119 -21.61 9.98 8.67
N ASP A 120 -22.07 9.42 9.81
CA ASP A 120 -22.49 8.02 9.93
C ASP A 120 -23.90 7.77 9.39
N ALA A 121 -24.55 8.80 8.86
CA ALA A 121 -25.95 8.76 8.44
C ALA A 121 -26.18 7.70 7.37
N HIS A 122 -27.16 6.85 7.67
CA HIS A 122 -27.77 5.82 6.83
C HIS A 122 -27.12 4.43 6.84
N HIS A 123 -27.92 3.44 7.15
CA HIS A 123 -27.68 1.99 7.22
C HIS A 123 -27.20 1.31 5.91
N PHE A 124 -26.53 2.04 5.02
CA PHE A 124 -26.06 1.52 3.73
C PHE A 124 -24.55 1.49 3.67
N ARG A 125 -23.99 0.38 3.19
CA ARG A 125 -22.55 0.19 2.91
C ARG A 125 -22.01 1.09 1.80
N THR A 126 -22.88 1.85 1.14
CA THR A 126 -22.54 2.76 0.03
C THR A 126 -23.20 4.10 0.25
N MET A 127 -22.59 5.18 -0.21
CA MET A 127 -23.14 6.53 -0.10
C MET A 127 -24.53 6.62 -0.74
N GLN A 128 -25.35 7.56 -0.26
CA GLN A 128 -26.68 7.81 -0.81
C GLN A 128 -26.59 8.13 -2.31
N GLY A 129 -27.49 7.55 -3.10
CA GLY A 129 -27.42 7.65 -4.56
C GLY A 129 -26.42 6.74 -5.23
N ARG A 130 -25.61 6.01 -4.47
CA ARG A 130 -24.57 5.09 -4.96
C ARG A 130 -23.64 5.73 -6.00
N PRO A 131 -22.99 6.86 -5.70
CA PRO A 131 -22.08 7.51 -6.62
C PRO A 131 -20.93 6.56 -6.95
N VAL A 132 -20.56 6.49 -8.23
CA VAL A 132 -19.47 5.64 -8.72
C VAL A 132 -18.69 6.35 -9.82
N TRP A 133 -17.42 6.10 -9.90
CA TRP A 133 -16.60 6.48 -11.06
C TRP A 133 -17.05 5.65 -12.28
N LYS A 134 -17.50 6.34 -13.32
CA LYS A 134 -17.95 5.69 -14.58
C LYS A 134 -16.79 5.20 -15.45
N LYS A 135 -15.56 5.34 -15.00
CA LYS A 135 -14.33 4.96 -15.67
C LYS A 135 -13.49 4.03 -14.78
N ARG A 136 -12.69 3.16 -15.40
CA ARG A 136 -11.83 2.21 -14.67
C ARG A 136 -10.47 2.80 -14.30
N PHE A 137 -9.98 3.78 -15.06
CA PHE A 137 -8.71 4.45 -14.82
C PHE A 137 -8.98 5.78 -14.12
N ILE A 138 -8.57 5.87 -12.87
CA ILE A 138 -8.75 7.03 -12.00
C ILE A 138 -7.39 7.65 -11.76
N THR A 139 -7.29 8.96 -11.96
CA THR A 139 -6.08 9.71 -11.65
C THR A 139 -6.16 10.30 -10.25
N TYR A 140 -5.00 10.40 -9.58
CA TYR A 140 -4.91 11.12 -8.32
C TYR A 140 -3.68 12.04 -8.29
N ARG A 141 -3.75 13.10 -7.50
CA ARG A 141 -2.65 14.03 -7.29
C ARG A 141 -2.54 14.40 -5.82
N ILE A 142 -1.33 14.39 -5.28
CA ILE A 142 -1.01 14.92 -3.96
C ILE A 142 -0.62 16.37 -4.14
N ASN A 143 -1.43 17.29 -3.58
CA ASN A 143 -1.27 18.73 -3.75
C ASN A 143 -0.11 19.28 -2.91
N ASN A 144 0.02 18.77 -1.69
CA ASN A 144 1.07 19.11 -0.74
C ASN A 144 1.42 17.90 0.13
N TYR A 145 2.44 18.04 0.95
CA TYR A 145 2.94 16.98 1.82
C TYR A 145 2.99 17.46 3.27
N THR A 146 2.65 16.57 4.20
CA THR A 146 2.87 16.82 5.63
C THR A 146 4.37 16.91 5.94
N PRO A 147 4.80 17.81 6.86
CA PRO A 147 6.17 17.87 7.34
C PRO A 147 6.59 16.68 8.20
N ASP A 148 5.63 15.91 8.74
CA ASP A 148 5.88 14.79 9.64
C ASP A 148 6.54 13.60 8.93
N MET A 149 6.36 13.49 7.61
CA MET A 149 6.85 12.37 6.80
C MET A 149 7.63 12.86 5.58
N ARG A 150 8.62 12.09 5.17
CA ARG A 150 9.26 12.36 3.88
C ARG A 150 8.26 12.23 2.73
N PRO A 151 8.29 13.08 1.70
CA PRO A 151 7.39 12.99 0.55
C PRO A 151 7.31 11.59 -0.07
N ALA A 152 8.42 10.88 -0.16
CA ALA A 152 8.47 9.52 -0.69
C ALA A 152 7.72 8.49 0.20
N ASP A 153 7.70 8.69 1.53
CA ASP A 153 6.96 7.84 2.45
C ASP A 153 5.44 8.12 2.36
N VAL A 154 5.05 9.38 2.15
CA VAL A 154 3.65 9.77 1.85
C VAL A 154 3.20 9.16 0.54
N ASP A 155 3.98 9.34 -0.53
CA ASP A 155 3.71 8.75 -1.84
C ASP A 155 3.48 7.24 -1.74
N TYR A 156 4.35 6.55 -1.01
CA TYR A 156 4.25 5.10 -0.81
C TYR A 156 2.98 4.72 -0.04
N ALA A 157 2.64 5.43 1.03
CA ALA A 157 1.45 5.16 1.84
C ALA A 157 0.16 5.32 0.99
N ILE A 158 0.05 6.42 0.26
CA ILE A 158 -1.10 6.71 -0.62
C ILE A 158 -1.19 5.69 -1.77
N GLN A 159 -0.09 5.41 -2.45
CA GLN A 159 -0.07 4.41 -3.51
C GLN A 159 -0.48 3.02 -3.00
N LYS A 160 0.03 2.63 -1.84
CA LYS A 160 -0.32 1.36 -1.19
C LYS A 160 -1.80 1.32 -0.82
N ALA A 161 -2.39 2.43 -0.36
CA ALA A 161 -3.81 2.53 -0.05
C ALA A 161 -4.69 2.34 -1.30
N PHE A 162 -4.35 2.98 -2.42
CA PHE A 162 -5.02 2.72 -3.70
C PHE A 162 -4.88 1.27 -4.17
N GLN A 163 -3.71 0.66 -3.94
CA GLN A 163 -3.47 -0.73 -4.33
C GLN A 163 -4.41 -1.69 -3.59
N VAL A 164 -4.71 -1.44 -2.30
CA VAL A 164 -5.67 -2.23 -1.52
C VAL A 164 -7.03 -2.32 -2.22
N TRP A 165 -7.56 -1.21 -2.71
CA TRP A 165 -8.83 -1.18 -3.44
C TRP A 165 -8.74 -1.74 -4.86
N SER A 166 -7.61 -1.50 -5.55
CA SER A 166 -7.35 -2.06 -6.87
C SER A 166 -7.27 -3.59 -6.86
N ASP A 167 -6.86 -4.19 -5.73
CA ASP A 167 -6.74 -5.64 -5.60
C ASP A 167 -8.09 -6.37 -5.54
N VAL A 168 -9.15 -5.67 -5.15
CA VAL A 168 -10.49 -6.24 -4.97
C VAL A 168 -11.54 -5.71 -5.97
N THR A 169 -11.14 -4.79 -6.88
CA THR A 169 -12.02 -4.18 -7.89
C THR A 169 -11.34 -4.16 -9.27
N PRO A 170 -12.07 -3.89 -10.36
CA PRO A 170 -11.46 -3.64 -11.68
C PRO A 170 -10.82 -2.25 -11.82
N LEU A 171 -10.85 -1.40 -10.77
CA LEU A 171 -10.31 -0.04 -10.81
C LEU A 171 -8.78 -0.02 -10.86
N LYS A 172 -8.24 0.96 -11.59
CA LYS A 172 -6.80 1.24 -11.72
C LYS A 172 -6.53 2.70 -11.40
N PHE A 173 -5.48 2.94 -10.63
CA PHE A 173 -5.14 4.28 -10.15
C PHE A 173 -3.79 4.72 -10.69
N ARG A 174 -3.69 6.00 -11.08
CA ARG A 174 -2.45 6.59 -11.60
C ARG A 174 -2.19 7.95 -10.99
N LYS A 175 -1.04 8.11 -10.35
CA LYS A 175 -0.56 9.41 -9.89
C LYS A 175 -0.24 10.32 -11.08
N ILE A 176 -0.65 11.58 -11.01
CA ILE A 176 -0.19 12.66 -11.88
C ILE A 176 0.47 13.74 -11.02
N ASN A 177 1.42 14.46 -11.59
CA ASN A 177 2.20 15.46 -10.84
C ASN A 177 1.79 16.91 -11.18
N SER A 178 0.94 17.11 -12.17
CA SER A 178 0.46 18.43 -12.59
C SER A 178 -0.94 18.32 -13.21
N GLY A 179 -1.67 19.42 -13.20
CA GLY A 179 -3.05 19.46 -13.69
C GLY A 179 -4.06 18.93 -12.67
N GLU A 180 -5.33 18.91 -13.06
CA GLU A 180 -6.43 18.39 -12.25
C GLU A 180 -6.49 16.87 -12.35
N ALA A 181 -6.65 16.19 -11.21
CA ALA A 181 -6.86 14.77 -11.13
C ALA A 181 -8.31 14.47 -10.75
N ASP A 182 -8.71 13.21 -10.87
CA ASP A 182 -10.04 12.78 -10.40
C ASP A 182 -10.16 12.81 -8.88
N ILE A 183 -9.06 12.58 -8.18
CA ILE A 183 -8.96 12.60 -6.71
C ILE A 183 -7.78 13.50 -6.35
N MET A 184 -8.08 14.65 -5.73
CA MET A 184 -7.08 15.54 -5.20
C MET A 184 -6.85 15.22 -3.73
N ILE A 185 -5.58 15.15 -3.31
CA ILE A 185 -5.19 14.80 -1.96
C ILE A 185 -4.52 16.01 -1.31
N LEU A 186 -5.05 16.45 -0.17
CA LEU A 186 -4.63 17.65 0.52
C LEU A 186 -4.35 17.37 2.00
N PHE A 187 -3.27 17.93 2.53
CA PHE A 187 -3.03 18.08 3.97
C PHE A 187 -3.34 19.53 4.36
N ALA A 188 -4.27 19.74 5.27
CA ALA A 188 -4.74 21.07 5.66
C ALA A 188 -5.15 21.13 7.13
N SER A 189 -5.22 22.31 7.72
CA SER A 189 -5.69 22.52 9.10
C SER A 189 -6.84 23.50 9.14
N GLY A 190 -7.80 23.31 10.06
CA GLY A 190 -8.92 24.18 10.25
C GLY A 190 -9.78 24.33 9.00
N ALA A 191 -10.24 25.56 8.70
CA ALA A 191 -11.01 25.88 7.48
C ALA A 191 -10.08 25.88 6.26
N HIS A 192 -10.36 25.04 5.26
CA HIS A 192 -9.46 24.79 4.14
C HIS A 192 -10.13 24.80 2.75
N GLY A 193 -11.26 25.52 2.64
CA GLY A 193 -11.90 25.79 1.34
C GLY A 193 -12.99 24.82 0.92
N ASP A 194 -13.25 23.81 1.73
CA ASP A 194 -14.46 23.00 1.68
C ASP A 194 -15.45 23.43 2.79
N PHE A 195 -16.54 22.71 2.94
CA PHE A 195 -17.58 23.06 3.92
C PHE A 195 -17.35 22.39 5.29
N THR A 196 -16.21 21.71 5.49
CA THR A 196 -15.89 20.93 6.68
C THR A 196 -14.54 21.37 7.24
N SER A 197 -14.55 22.06 8.41
CA SER A 197 -13.30 22.47 9.05
C SER A 197 -12.74 21.34 9.91
N PHE A 198 -11.41 21.17 9.90
CA PHE A 198 -10.71 20.34 10.86
C PHE A 198 -10.68 20.99 12.25
N ASP A 199 -10.66 20.14 13.28
CA ASP A 199 -10.76 20.55 14.68
C ASP A 199 -9.42 20.50 15.45
N GLY A 200 -8.33 20.19 14.73
CA GLY A 200 -7.01 20.07 15.28
C GLY A 200 -6.72 18.63 15.74
N ARG A 201 -5.65 18.46 16.49
CA ARG A 201 -5.15 17.13 16.86
C ARG A 201 -6.17 16.30 17.64
N GLY A 202 -6.47 15.12 17.14
CA GLY A 202 -7.54 14.24 17.64
C GLY A 202 -8.88 14.61 16.99
N GLY A 203 -10.00 14.07 17.46
CA GLY A 203 -11.31 14.36 16.86
C GLY A 203 -11.39 13.89 15.40
N VAL A 204 -11.60 14.81 14.46
CA VAL A 204 -11.68 14.53 13.02
C VAL A 204 -10.28 14.51 12.41
N ILE A 205 -9.79 13.33 12.03
CA ILE A 205 -8.43 13.16 11.50
C ILE A 205 -8.31 13.29 9.97
N ALA A 206 -9.40 13.04 9.26
CA ALA A 206 -9.48 13.13 7.80
C ALA A 206 -10.95 13.09 7.35
N HIS A 207 -11.21 13.47 6.09
CA HIS A 207 -12.49 13.25 5.42
C HIS A 207 -12.30 13.14 3.91
N ALA A 208 -13.30 12.57 3.23
CA ALA A 208 -13.30 12.50 1.77
C ALA A 208 -14.71 12.65 1.20
N PHE A 209 -14.76 13.03 -0.07
CA PHE A 209 -16.00 13.22 -0.83
C PHE A 209 -16.24 12.00 -1.74
N GLY A 210 -17.51 11.61 -1.88
CA GLY A 210 -17.88 10.54 -2.82
C GLY A 210 -17.63 10.92 -4.28
N PRO A 211 -17.60 9.93 -5.20
CA PRO A 211 -17.38 10.15 -6.61
C PRO A 211 -18.31 11.20 -7.21
N GLY A 212 -17.76 12.21 -7.88
CA GLY A 212 -18.54 13.30 -8.46
C GLY A 212 -17.67 14.32 -9.19
N PRO A 213 -18.28 15.36 -9.78
CA PRO A 213 -17.54 16.47 -10.37
C PRO A 213 -17.01 17.44 -9.29
N GLY A 214 -16.01 18.24 -9.65
CA GLY A 214 -15.41 19.25 -8.78
C GLY A 214 -14.68 18.57 -7.60
N ILE A 215 -15.09 18.88 -6.38
CA ILE A 215 -14.53 18.31 -5.14
C ILE A 215 -14.87 16.80 -4.95
N GLY A 216 -15.69 16.23 -5.83
CA GLY A 216 -16.06 14.83 -5.73
C GLY A 216 -14.85 13.90 -5.88
N GLY A 217 -14.63 13.03 -4.89
CA GLY A 217 -13.47 12.13 -4.79
C GLY A 217 -12.32 12.68 -3.98
N ASP A 218 -12.25 13.98 -3.69
CA ASP A 218 -11.14 14.60 -2.98
C ASP A 218 -11.03 14.07 -1.56
N THR A 219 -9.78 13.97 -1.10
CA THR A 219 -9.43 13.41 0.21
C THR A 219 -8.54 14.38 0.97
N HIS A 220 -8.98 14.80 2.14
CA HIS A 220 -8.29 15.78 2.99
C HIS A 220 -7.88 15.15 4.31
N PHE A 221 -6.64 15.40 4.72
CA PHE A 221 -6.02 14.94 5.96
C PHE A 221 -5.75 16.12 6.88
N ASP A 222 -6.10 16.03 8.17
CA ASP A 222 -5.78 17.09 9.13
C ASP A 222 -4.28 17.14 9.37
N GLU A 223 -3.66 18.27 9.00
CA GLU A 223 -2.23 18.53 9.20
C GLU A 223 -1.84 18.70 10.67
N ALA A 224 -2.80 18.94 11.57
CA ALA A 224 -2.55 19.02 13.00
C ALA A 224 -2.30 17.64 13.65
N GLU A 225 -2.58 16.55 12.95
CA GLU A 225 -2.27 15.20 13.41
C GLU A 225 -0.76 14.93 13.34
N ILE A 226 -0.30 13.89 14.06
CA ILE A 226 1.06 13.37 13.89
C ILE A 226 1.02 12.20 12.92
N TRP A 227 1.32 12.47 11.66
CA TRP A 227 1.30 11.46 10.60
C TRP A 227 2.53 10.56 10.66
N THR A 228 2.31 9.27 10.64
CA THR A 228 3.39 8.28 10.70
C THR A 228 3.17 7.10 9.77
N LYS A 229 4.23 6.32 9.57
CA LYS A 229 4.16 5.00 8.91
C LYS A 229 4.13 3.82 9.90
N ASN A 230 4.07 4.10 11.21
CA ASN A 230 4.11 3.10 12.27
C ASN A 230 3.00 3.38 13.32
N TYR A 231 3.14 2.81 14.51
CA TYR A 231 2.14 2.93 15.59
C TYR A 231 2.31 4.17 16.50
N LYS A 232 3.35 5.00 16.28
CA LYS A 232 3.66 6.15 17.15
C LYS A 232 2.97 7.44 16.69
N GLY A 233 1.71 7.37 16.34
CA GLY A 233 0.89 8.46 15.84
C GLY A 233 -0.21 7.93 14.94
N THR A 234 -0.79 8.81 14.14
CA THR A 234 -1.84 8.46 13.18
C THR A 234 -1.21 7.86 11.92
N ASN A 235 -1.49 6.59 11.65
CA ASN A 235 -0.88 5.89 10.51
C ASN A 235 -1.51 6.31 9.19
N LEU A 236 -0.77 7.04 8.36
CA LEU A 236 -1.27 7.60 7.11
C LEU A 236 -1.83 6.54 6.15
N PHE A 237 -1.20 5.37 6.05
CA PHE A 237 -1.68 4.31 5.16
C PHE A 237 -3.08 3.83 5.56
N LEU A 238 -3.33 3.58 6.85
CA LEU A 238 -4.62 3.08 7.32
C LEU A 238 -5.73 4.11 7.10
N VAL A 239 -5.48 5.37 7.47
CA VAL A 239 -6.44 6.46 7.24
C VAL A 239 -6.67 6.67 5.74
N ALA A 240 -5.62 6.63 4.93
CA ALA A 240 -5.77 6.74 3.47
C ALA A 240 -6.59 5.60 2.87
N VAL A 241 -6.45 4.34 3.34
CA VAL A 241 -7.31 3.25 2.87
C VAL A 241 -8.76 3.54 3.19
N HIS A 242 -9.07 4.05 4.40
CA HIS A 242 -10.41 4.43 4.83
C HIS A 242 -10.98 5.55 3.94
N GLU A 243 -10.30 6.69 3.86
CA GLU A 243 -10.78 7.87 3.13
C GLU A 243 -10.95 7.60 1.62
N LEU A 244 -10.02 6.82 1.04
CA LEU A 244 -10.16 6.40 -0.35
C LEU A 244 -11.35 5.46 -0.57
N GLY A 245 -11.80 4.72 0.44
CA GLY A 245 -13.06 4.00 0.39
C GLY A 245 -14.24 4.95 0.16
N HIS A 246 -14.28 6.11 0.84
CA HIS A 246 -15.24 7.17 0.60
C HIS A 246 -15.11 7.78 -0.80
N SER A 247 -13.89 8.12 -1.21
CA SER A 247 -13.60 8.61 -2.57
C SER A 247 -14.08 7.66 -3.67
N LEU A 248 -14.30 6.39 -3.33
CA LEU A 248 -14.82 5.36 -4.21
C LEU A 248 -16.33 5.09 -4.00
N GLY A 249 -17.01 5.80 -3.10
CA GLY A 249 -18.46 5.71 -2.90
C GLY A 249 -18.93 4.80 -1.77
N LEU A 250 -18.03 4.33 -0.91
CA LEU A 250 -18.40 3.61 0.31
C LEU A 250 -18.84 4.60 1.40
N SER A 251 -19.82 4.22 2.19
CA SER A 251 -20.14 4.82 3.49
C SER A 251 -19.44 4.11 4.62
N HIS A 252 -19.58 4.63 5.83
CA HIS A 252 -19.13 3.93 7.02
C HIS A 252 -19.80 2.56 7.20
N SER A 253 -19.06 1.64 7.80
CA SER A 253 -19.51 0.29 8.21
C SER A 253 -19.75 0.26 9.71
N SER A 254 -20.78 -0.47 10.15
CA SER A 254 -20.98 -0.80 11.56
C SER A 254 -20.21 -2.03 12.03
N ASP A 255 -19.46 -2.70 11.13
CA ASP A 255 -18.57 -3.80 11.49
C ASP A 255 -17.24 -3.25 12.04
N PRO A 256 -16.92 -3.42 13.33
CA PRO A 256 -15.68 -2.88 13.92
C PRO A 256 -14.39 -3.49 13.34
N LYS A 257 -14.50 -4.53 12.52
CA LYS A 257 -13.36 -5.13 11.80
C LYS A 257 -13.16 -4.55 10.40
N ALA A 258 -14.12 -3.76 9.90
CA ALA A 258 -14.02 -3.11 8.61
C ALA A 258 -13.08 -1.90 8.69
N ILE A 259 -12.32 -1.65 7.62
CA ILE A 259 -11.54 -0.41 7.54
C ILE A 259 -12.46 0.81 7.43
N MET A 260 -13.68 0.62 6.89
CA MET A 260 -14.70 1.65 6.80
C MET A 260 -15.45 1.90 8.12
N PHE A 261 -15.04 1.32 9.26
CA PHE A 261 -15.55 1.69 10.57
C PHE A 261 -15.10 3.12 10.92
N PRO A 262 -15.98 4.01 11.43
CA PRO A 262 -15.69 5.46 11.46
C PRO A 262 -14.57 5.87 12.39
N THR A 263 -14.27 5.12 13.46
CA THR A 263 -13.22 5.47 14.41
C THR A 263 -11.90 4.81 14.06
N TYR A 264 -10.80 5.55 14.27
CA TYR A 264 -9.46 5.08 13.98
C TYR A 264 -9.00 4.01 14.98
N SER A 265 -8.47 2.92 14.45
CA SER A 265 -7.77 1.89 15.19
C SER A 265 -6.51 1.45 14.45
N TYR A 266 -5.39 1.34 15.17
CA TYR A 266 -4.15 0.89 14.55
C TYR A 266 -4.17 -0.62 14.30
N VAL A 267 -3.86 -1.00 13.07
CA VAL A 267 -3.57 -2.38 12.64
C VAL A 267 -2.20 -2.38 11.97
N ASP A 268 -1.40 -3.42 12.14
CA ASP A 268 -0.09 -3.49 11.46
C ASP A 268 -0.28 -3.42 9.93
N PRO A 269 0.25 -2.37 9.25
CA PRO A 269 0.14 -2.20 7.81
C PRO A 269 0.70 -3.36 6.99
N ASN A 270 1.59 -4.18 7.56
CA ASN A 270 2.18 -5.33 6.86
C ASN A 270 1.23 -6.53 6.82
N THR A 271 0.38 -6.66 7.81
CA THR A 271 -0.61 -7.74 7.93
C THR A 271 -2.01 -7.30 7.55
N PHE A 272 -2.22 -6.02 7.32
CA PHE A 272 -3.52 -5.44 6.99
C PHE A 272 -4.19 -6.14 5.80
N ARG A 273 -5.49 -6.41 5.94
CA ARG A 273 -6.38 -6.93 4.89
C ARG A 273 -7.76 -6.30 5.04
N LEU A 274 -8.41 -6.02 3.93
CA LEU A 274 -9.81 -5.60 3.94
C LEU A 274 -10.69 -6.68 4.58
N SER A 275 -11.68 -6.26 5.36
CA SER A 275 -12.71 -7.14 5.88
C SER A 275 -13.60 -7.67 4.76
N ALA A 276 -14.34 -8.73 5.02
CA ALA A 276 -15.33 -9.21 4.07
C ALA A 276 -16.44 -8.18 3.82
N ASP A 277 -16.67 -7.28 4.76
CA ASP A 277 -17.65 -6.20 4.63
C ASP A 277 -17.18 -5.14 3.65
N ASP A 278 -15.95 -4.64 3.81
CA ASP A 278 -15.32 -3.69 2.88
C ASP A 278 -15.30 -4.23 1.45
N VAL A 279 -14.89 -5.50 1.29
CA VAL A 279 -14.83 -6.16 -0.03
C VAL A 279 -16.22 -6.28 -0.66
N ARG A 280 -17.25 -6.68 0.11
CA ARG A 280 -18.63 -6.75 -0.41
C ARG A 280 -19.15 -5.37 -0.79
N GLY A 281 -18.89 -4.35 0.04
CA GLY A 281 -19.28 -2.97 -0.21
C GLY A 281 -18.73 -2.48 -1.54
N ILE A 282 -17.42 -2.50 -1.71
CA ILE A 282 -16.77 -1.97 -2.92
C ILE A 282 -17.10 -2.79 -4.18
N GLN A 283 -17.21 -4.12 -4.07
CA GLN A 283 -17.59 -4.98 -5.18
C GLN A 283 -19.06 -4.81 -5.58
N SER A 284 -19.92 -4.35 -4.68
CA SER A 284 -21.31 -4.00 -5.02
C SER A 284 -21.39 -2.77 -5.93
N LEU A 285 -20.39 -1.88 -5.88
CA LEU A 285 -20.27 -0.66 -6.68
C LEU A 285 -19.59 -0.92 -8.03
N TYR A 286 -18.47 -1.63 -8.03
CA TYR A 286 -17.57 -1.75 -9.20
C TYR A 286 -17.45 -3.18 -9.75
N GLY A 287 -18.07 -4.15 -9.11
CA GLY A 287 -17.87 -5.56 -9.43
C GLY A 287 -16.56 -6.12 -8.86
N ARG A 288 -16.38 -7.40 -9.09
CA ARG A 288 -15.13 -8.08 -8.72
C ARG A 288 -14.02 -7.75 -9.70
N PRO A 289 -12.75 -7.84 -9.29
CA PRO A 289 -11.66 -7.86 -10.27
C PRO A 289 -12.00 -8.89 -11.31
N GLU A 290 -11.84 -8.59 -12.57
CA GLU A 290 -12.05 -9.55 -13.62
C GLU A 290 -11.19 -10.79 -13.30
N ARG A 291 -11.81 -11.82 -12.73
CA ARG A 291 -11.23 -13.14 -12.77
C ARG A 291 -11.23 -13.49 -14.25
N HIS A 292 -10.09 -13.71 -14.84
CA HIS A 292 -10.01 -14.47 -16.06
C HIS A 292 -10.57 -15.86 -15.74
N GLN A 293 -11.91 -16.00 -15.75
CA GLN A 293 -12.50 -17.30 -16.06
C GLN A 293 -12.07 -17.60 -17.50
N PRO A 294 -11.67 -18.82 -17.80
CA PRO A 294 -11.50 -19.20 -19.19
C PRO A 294 -12.88 -19.01 -19.86
N SER A 295 -13.08 -17.83 -20.47
CA SER A 295 -14.22 -17.63 -21.34
C SER A 295 -14.04 -18.57 -22.52
N SER A 296 -15.09 -19.31 -22.84
CA SER A 296 -15.20 -20.16 -24.03
C SER A 296 -15.16 -19.38 -25.35
N ASN A 297 -14.79 -18.09 -25.30
CA ASN A 297 -14.67 -17.25 -26.50
C ASN A 297 -13.18 -16.91 -26.71
N PRO A 298 -12.55 -17.38 -27.78
CA PRO A 298 -11.12 -17.21 -28.05
C PRO A 298 -10.69 -15.74 -28.24
N ASP A 299 -11.61 -14.82 -28.58
CA ASP A 299 -11.29 -13.47 -29.02
C ASP A 299 -11.03 -12.44 -27.90
N SER A 300 -11.32 -12.77 -26.62
CA SER A 300 -11.09 -11.83 -25.50
C SER A 300 -9.70 -11.95 -24.83
N ARG A 301 -8.85 -12.87 -25.28
CA ARG A 301 -7.51 -13.11 -24.71
C ARG A 301 -6.40 -12.24 -25.29
N GLU A 302 -6.62 -11.60 -26.43
CA GLU A 302 -5.63 -10.76 -27.12
C GLU A 302 -5.48 -9.35 -26.53
N SER A 303 -6.50 -8.84 -25.81
CA SER A 303 -6.59 -7.42 -25.48
C SER A 303 -5.60 -6.91 -24.42
N ALA A 304 -5.16 -7.73 -23.46
CA ALA A 304 -4.30 -7.26 -22.38
C ALA A 304 -2.80 -7.24 -22.71
N THR A 305 -2.38 -8.12 -23.63
CA THR A 305 -0.99 -8.19 -24.11
C THR A 305 -0.74 -7.26 -25.28
N CYS A 306 -1.79 -6.75 -25.91
CA CYS A 306 -1.73 -5.92 -27.11
C CYS A 306 -1.90 -4.41 -26.84
N ASP A 307 -1.86 -3.97 -25.57
CA ASP A 307 -1.82 -2.56 -25.25
C ASP A 307 -0.54 -1.91 -25.83
N PRO A 308 -0.66 -0.93 -26.74
CA PRO A 308 0.50 -0.26 -27.32
C PRO A 308 1.37 0.50 -26.30
N ASN A 309 0.83 0.76 -25.11
CA ASN A 309 1.51 1.42 -23.98
C ASN A 309 1.96 0.44 -22.89
N LEU A 310 1.81 -0.87 -23.11
CA LEU A 310 2.28 -1.87 -22.16
C LEU A 310 3.78 -1.65 -21.86
N SER A 311 4.14 -1.62 -20.59
CA SER A 311 5.52 -1.61 -20.10
C SER A 311 5.70 -2.69 -19.05
N PHE A 312 6.85 -3.32 -18.99
CA PHE A 312 7.19 -4.32 -17.99
C PHE A 312 8.09 -3.74 -16.91
N ASP A 313 7.85 -4.12 -15.66
CA ASP A 313 8.62 -3.65 -14.51
C ASP A 313 9.94 -4.43 -14.35
N ALA A 314 9.98 -5.69 -14.77
CA ALA A 314 11.18 -6.51 -14.83
C ALA A 314 11.06 -7.58 -15.94
N VAL A 315 12.17 -7.88 -16.59
CA VAL A 315 12.25 -8.97 -17.57
C VAL A 315 13.53 -9.75 -17.33
N THR A 316 13.47 -11.07 -17.36
CA THR A 316 14.66 -11.93 -17.23
C THR A 316 14.47 -13.25 -17.95
N THR A 317 15.57 -13.94 -18.21
CA THR A 317 15.52 -15.36 -18.58
C THR A 317 15.37 -16.23 -17.32
N MET A 318 14.83 -17.42 -17.52
CA MET A 318 14.77 -18.46 -16.49
C MET A 318 14.80 -19.82 -17.21
N GLY A 319 16.00 -20.39 -17.32
CA GLY A 319 16.26 -21.50 -18.22
C GLY A 319 16.06 -21.12 -19.70
N ASN A 320 15.21 -21.84 -20.41
CA ASN A 320 14.92 -21.57 -21.83
C ASN A 320 13.68 -20.68 -22.06
N LYS A 321 13.24 -19.99 -21.03
CA LYS A 321 12.06 -19.09 -21.07
C LYS A 321 12.45 -17.67 -20.73
N ILE A 322 11.74 -16.70 -21.29
CA ILE A 322 11.82 -15.29 -20.94
C ILE A 322 10.59 -14.98 -20.12
N PHE A 323 10.79 -14.46 -18.89
CA PHE A 323 9.76 -14.05 -17.96
C PHE A 323 9.62 -12.53 -17.98
N PHE A 324 8.37 -12.07 -18.04
CA PHE A 324 7.99 -10.68 -18.05
C PHE A 324 7.13 -10.41 -16.81
N PHE A 325 7.53 -9.47 -15.99
CA PHE A 325 6.84 -9.10 -14.76
C PHE A 325 6.18 -7.74 -14.91
N LYS A 326 4.93 -7.64 -14.46
CA LYS A 326 4.18 -6.40 -14.36
C LYS A 326 3.29 -6.44 -13.12
N ASP A 327 3.50 -5.52 -12.19
CA ASP A 327 2.75 -5.47 -10.93
C ASP A 327 2.77 -6.83 -10.19
N ARG A 328 1.61 -7.47 -10.04
CA ARG A 328 1.45 -8.80 -9.42
C ARG A 328 1.44 -9.96 -10.41
N PHE A 329 1.59 -9.67 -11.70
CA PHE A 329 1.47 -10.64 -12.76
C PHE A 329 2.81 -10.99 -13.38
N PHE A 330 2.87 -12.16 -14.00
CA PHE A 330 3.94 -12.52 -14.91
C PHE A 330 3.40 -13.27 -16.12
N TRP A 331 4.16 -13.14 -17.20
CA TRP A 331 4.04 -13.93 -18.42
C TRP A 331 5.37 -14.60 -18.68
N TRP A 332 5.35 -15.65 -19.47
CA TRP A 332 6.58 -16.20 -20.00
C TRP A 332 6.39 -16.68 -21.43
N ARG A 333 7.48 -16.73 -22.18
CA ARG A 333 7.50 -17.36 -23.50
C ARG A 333 8.84 -18.06 -23.70
N ARG A 334 8.89 -19.03 -24.61
CA ARG A 334 10.15 -19.45 -25.22
C ARG A 334 10.47 -18.46 -26.36
N PRO A 335 11.78 -18.31 -26.72
CA PRO A 335 12.13 -17.63 -27.97
C PRO A 335 11.30 -18.22 -29.13
N GLU A 336 10.77 -17.36 -29.98
CA GLU A 336 9.98 -17.76 -31.17
C GLU A 336 8.62 -18.44 -30.90
N SER A 337 8.18 -18.53 -29.65
CA SER A 337 6.88 -19.07 -29.28
C SER A 337 5.92 -17.96 -28.84
N PRO A 338 4.60 -18.17 -28.95
CA PRO A 338 3.62 -17.24 -28.38
C PRO A 338 3.82 -17.03 -26.88
N MET A 339 3.31 -15.91 -26.37
CA MET A 339 3.29 -15.60 -24.95
C MET A 339 2.39 -16.62 -24.21
N SER A 340 2.77 -16.98 -22.98
CA SER A 340 1.90 -17.74 -22.08
C SER A 340 0.70 -16.90 -21.65
N ASN A 341 -0.32 -17.55 -21.11
CA ASN A 341 -1.35 -16.85 -20.35
C ASN A 341 -0.72 -16.10 -19.17
N VAL A 342 -1.35 -14.98 -18.80
CA VAL A 342 -0.99 -14.23 -17.60
C VAL A 342 -1.22 -15.09 -16.35
N SER A 343 -0.30 -15.00 -15.41
CA SER A 343 -0.36 -15.72 -14.13
C SER A 343 0.00 -14.77 -12.98
N LEU A 344 -0.51 -15.04 -11.79
CA LEU A 344 -0.13 -14.31 -10.58
C LEU A 344 1.25 -14.81 -10.10
N ILE A 345 2.11 -13.89 -9.66
CA ILE A 345 3.39 -14.23 -9.02
C ILE A 345 3.15 -15.15 -7.82
N SER A 346 2.13 -14.85 -7.02
CA SER A 346 1.75 -15.66 -5.85
C SER A 346 1.24 -17.06 -6.19
N SER A 347 0.78 -17.32 -7.42
CA SER A 347 0.36 -18.67 -7.84
C SER A 347 1.56 -19.60 -8.09
N LEU A 348 2.69 -19.04 -8.49
CA LEU A 348 3.93 -19.80 -8.71
C LEU A 348 4.84 -19.76 -7.47
N TRP A 349 4.89 -18.62 -6.78
CA TRP A 349 5.72 -18.39 -5.59
C TRP A 349 4.92 -17.69 -4.49
N PRO A 350 4.14 -18.43 -3.69
CA PRO A 350 3.26 -17.85 -2.66
C PRO A 350 3.97 -17.00 -1.59
N THR A 351 5.27 -17.24 -1.38
CA THR A 351 6.09 -16.56 -0.38
C THR A 351 6.79 -15.31 -0.90
N LEU A 352 6.74 -15.05 -2.21
CA LEU A 352 7.36 -13.87 -2.80
C LEU A 352 6.38 -12.67 -2.85
N PRO A 353 6.90 -11.44 -2.71
CA PRO A 353 6.09 -10.25 -2.95
C PRO A 353 5.77 -10.08 -4.44
N SER A 354 4.87 -9.18 -4.75
CA SER A 354 4.61 -8.69 -6.11
C SER A 354 5.35 -7.38 -6.38
N GLY A 355 5.38 -6.93 -7.65
CA GLY A 355 5.95 -5.64 -8.04
C GLY A 355 7.48 -5.63 -8.02
N PHE A 356 8.11 -6.63 -8.63
CA PHE A 356 9.55 -6.66 -8.85
C PHE A 356 9.95 -5.59 -9.88
N GLN A 357 11.00 -4.84 -9.58
CA GLN A 357 11.50 -3.71 -10.37
C GLN A 357 12.70 -4.09 -11.25
N ALA A 358 13.43 -5.14 -10.89
CA ALA A 358 14.54 -5.67 -11.69
C ALA A 358 14.67 -7.18 -11.50
N ALA A 359 15.26 -7.85 -12.48
CA ALA A 359 15.53 -9.28 -12.42
C ALA A 359 16.69 -9.66 -13.33
N TYR A 360 17.49 -10.67 -12.93
CA TYR A 360 18.47 -11.30 -13.81
C TYR A 360 18.70 -12.77 -13.47
N GLU A 361 19.17 -13.54 -14.44
CA GLU A 361 19.53 -14.94 -14.28
C GLU A 361 21.03 -15.17 -14.44
N VAL A 362 21.62 -15.93 -13.53
CA VAL A 362 22.94 -16.55 -13.70
C VAL A 362 22.73 -18.00 -14.14
N GLY A 363 22.55 -18.19 -15.46
CA GLY A 363 22.10 -19.46 -16.05
C GLY A 363 22.96 -20.66 -15.67
N ALA A 364 24.29 -20.50 -15.64
CA ALA A 364 25.22 -21.55 -15.22
C ALA A 364 24.99 -22.10 -13.80
N ARG A 365 24.29 -21.35 -12.95
CA ARG A 365 23.96 -21.74 -11.57
C ARG A 365 22.47 -22.04 -11.37
N ASN A 366 21.63 -21.90 -12.41
CA ASN A 366 20.17 -21.92 -12.31
C ASN A 366 19.62 -20.98 -11.22
N GLN A 367 20.22 -19.79 -11.10
CA GLN A 367 19.90 -18.79 -10.10
C GLN A 367 19.27 -17.56 -10.74
N VAL A 368 18.12 -17.17 -10.25
CA VAL A 368 17.43 -15.93 -10.65
C VAL A 368 17.30 -15.02 -9.44
N PHE A 369 17.72 -13.79 -9.63
CA PHE A 369 17.64 -12.73 -8.65
C PHE A 369 16.49 -11.79 -9.02
N LEU A 370 15.60 -11.53 -8.06
CA LEU A 370 14.46 -10.61 -8.20
C LEU A 370 14.61 -9.48 -7.20
N PHE A 371 14.45 -8.25 -7.65
CA PHE A 371 14.65 -7.04 -6.85
C PHE A 371 13.35 -6.28 -6.65
N LYS A 372 13.14 -5.80 -5.43
CA LYS A 372 12.08 -4.88 -5.07
C LYS A 372 12.56 -3.98 -3.94
N ASP A 373 12.48 -2.66 -4.17
CA ASP A 373 12.96 -1.65 -3.23
C ASP A 373 14.44 -1.92 -2.84
N ASP A 374 14.78 -1.86 -1.58
CA ASP A 374 16.13 -2.13 -1.06
C ASP A 374 16.44 -3.62 -0.85
N LYS A 375 15.62 -4.52 -1.39
CA LYS A 375 15.72 -5.96 -1.14
C LYS A 375 15.79 -6.78 -2.40
N TYR A 376 16.41 -7.99 -2.28
CA TYR A 376 16.39 -8.97 -3.35
C TYR A 376 16.16 -10.39 -2.83
N TRP A 377 15.57 -11.20 -3.70
CA TRP A 377 15.24 -12.62 -3.49
C TRP A 377 16.04 -13.46 -4.48
N LEU A 378 16.41 -14.65 -4.04
CA LEU A 378 17.03 -15.65 -4.88
C LEU A 378 16.07 -16.81 -5.13
N ILE A 379 15.87 -17.15 -6.40
CA ILE A 379 15.19 -18.36 -6.84
C ILE A 379 16.24 -19.30 -7.42
N SER A 380 16.24 -20.55 -7.00
CA SER A 380 17.08 -21.61 -7.58
C SER A 380 16.20 -22.81 -7.92
N ASN A 381 16.30 -23.31 -9.15
CA ASN A 381 15.46 -24.40 -9.65
C ASN A 381 13.96 -24.12 -9.45
N LEU A 382 13.50 -22.92 -9.77
CA LEU A 382 12.12 -22.42 -9.60
C LEU A 382 11.62 -22.37 -8.14
N ARG A 383 12.50 -22.49 -7.14
CA ARG A 383 12.14 -22.43 -5.72
C ARG A 383 12.78 -21.23 -5.05
N PRO A 384 12.01 -20.38 -4.36
CA PRO A 384 12.58 -19.34 -3.51
C PRO A 384 13.49 -19.93 -2.45
N GLN A 385 14.67 -19.31 -2.26
CA GLN A 385 15.67 -19.81 -1.34
C GLN A 385 15.41 -19.28 0.08
N PRO A 386 15.61 -20.11 1.12
CA PRO A 386 15.52 -19.65 2.51
C PRO A 386 16.60 -18.60 2.81
N ARG A 387 16.40 -17.78 3.85
CA ARG A 387 17.29 -16.67 4.25
C ARG A 387 17.28 -15.47 3.29
N TYR A 388 16.29 -15.38 2.41
CA TYR A 388 15.94 -14.18 1.63
C TYR A 388 14.59 -13.63 2.09
N PRO A 389 14.36 -12.30 1.96
CA PRO A 389 15.16 -11.34 1.22
C PRO A 389 16.44 -10.91 1.93
N LYS A 390 17.44 -10.49 1.13
CA LYS A 390 18.62 -9.77 1.60
C LYS A 390 18.54 -8.31 1.14
N ASN A 391 19.28 -7.44 1.84
CA ASN A 391 19.39 -6.03 1.45
C ASN A 391 20.37 -5.89 0.28
N ILE A 392 20.07 -5.00 -0.70
CA ILE A 392 20.92 -4.75 -1.88
C ILE A 392 22.32 -4.24 -1.51
N HIS A 393 22.49 -3.58 -0.37
CA HIS A 393 23.79 -3.12 0.12
C HIS A 393 24.76 -4.28 0.39
N SER A 394 24.25 -5.49 0.61
CA SER A 394 25.09 -6.70 0.69
C SER A 394 25.77 -7.08 -0.62
N LEU A 395 25.34 -6.52 -1.75
CA LEU A 395 26.00 -6.63 -3.05
C LEU A 395 27.07 -5.54 -3.27
N GLY A 396 27.23 -4.60 -2.33
CA GLY A 396 28.20 -3.52 -2.40
C GLY A 396 27.63 -2.17 -2.91
N PHE A 397 26.32 -2.02 -2.98
CA PHE A 397 25.71 -0.72 -3.26
C PHE A 397 25.87 0.25 -2.09
N PRO A 398 26.14 1.53 -2.35
CA PRO A 398 26.16 2.56 -1.32
C PRO A 398 24.74 2.83 -0.75
N ASP A 399 24.67 3.37 0.46
CA ASP A 399 23.42 3.54 1.21
C ASP A 399 22.39 4.46 0.54
N PHE A 400 22.82 5.34 -0.36
CA PHE A 400 21.90 6.21 -1.10
C PHE A 400 21.12 5.49 -2.21
N VAL A 401 21.58 4.31 -2.68
CA VAL A 401 20.82 3.49 -3.63
C VAL A 401 19.72 2.77 -2.88
N LYS A 402 18.46 3.05 -3.21
CA LYS A 402 17.28 2.48 -2.53
C LYS A 402 16.50 1.48 -3.37
N LYS A 403 16.79 1.40 -4.67
CA LYS A 403 16.16 0.46 -5.60
C LYS A 403 17.08 0.20 -6.79
N ILE A 404 16.82 -0.88 -7.49
CA ILE A 404 17.45 -1.22 -8.79
C ILE A 404 16.35 -1.13 -9.85
N ASP A 405 16.57 -0.32 -10.90
CA ASP A 405 15.58 -0.13 -11.96
C ASP A 405 15.60 -1.27 -12.99
N ALA A 406 16.78 -1.80 -13.30
CA ALA A 406 16.94 -2.95 -14.18
C ALA A 406 18.25 -3.70 -13.88
N ALA A 407 18.31 -4.98 -14.23
CA ALA A 407 19.54 -5.77 -14.07
C ALA A 407 19.69 -6.81 -15.19
N VAL A 408 20.94 -7.06 -15.62
CA VAL A 408 21.24 -8.08 -16.64
C VAL A 408 22.60 -8.72 -16.41
N PHE A 409 22.64 -10.04 -16.48
CA PHE A 409 23.89 -10.80 -16.47
C PHE A 409 24.44 -10.96 -17.89
N ASN A 410 25.73 -10.73 -18.05
CA ASN A 410 26.48 -11.00 -19.27
C ASN A 410 27.27 -12.31 -19.09
N PRO A 411 26.88 -13.40 -19.73
CA PRO A 411 27.53 -14.70 -19.56
C PRO A 411 28.94 -14.75 -20.17
N LEU A 412 29.24 -13.91 -21.16
CA LEU A 412 30.57 -13.86 -21.80
C LEU A 412 31.62 -13.25 -20.88
N LEU A 413 31.23 -12.24 -20.09
CA LEU A 413 32.11 -11.52 -19.17
C LEU A 413 31.98 -12.00 -17.72
N HIS A 414 30.98 -12.82 -17.39
CA HIS A 414 30.59 -13.20 -16.03
C HIS A 414 30.32 -11.98 -15.14
N LYS A 415 29.72 -10.94 -15.71
CA LYS A 415 29.40 -9.68 -15.04
C LYS A 415 27.92 -9.40 -15.07
N THR A 416 27.39 -8.90 -13.96
CA THR A 416 26.05 -8.35 -13.90
C THR A 416 26.09 -6.83 -13.93
N TYR A 417 25.25 -6.25 -14.75
CA TYR A 417 25.04 -4.81 -14.86
C TYR A 417 23.75 -4.44 -14.15
N PHE A 418 23.84 -3.55 -13.17
CA PHE A 418 22.71 -2.98 -12.44
C PHE A 418 22.49 -1.55 -12.86
N PHE A 419 21.31 -1.20 -13.28
CA PHE A 419 20.93 0.12 -13.73
C PHE A 419 20.11 0.82 -12.64
N VAL A 420 20.50 2.06 -12.31
CA VAL A 420 19.84 2.90 -11.32
C VAL A 420 19.86 4.32 -11.85
N ASP A 421 18.70 4.92 -12.08
CA ASP A 421 18.53 6.24 -12.69
C ASP A 421 19.32 6.36 -14.03
N ASN A 422 20.30 7.27 -14.12
CA ASN A 422 21.10 7.48 -15.32
C ASN A 422 22.48 6.79 -15.29
N GLN A 423 22.69 5.92 -14.30
CA GLN A 423 23.97 5.26 -14.05
C GLN A 423 23.84 3.76 -14.02
N TYR A 424 24.99 3.07 -14.13
CA TYR A 424 25.04 1.63 -13.93
C TYR A 424 26.26 1.20 -13.13
N TRP A 425 26.07 0.13 -12.36
CA TRP A 425 27.12 -0.58 -11.63
C TRP A 425 27.45 -1.88 -12.34
N ARG A 426 28.68 -2.37 -12.14
CA ARG A 426 29.11 -3.65 -12.67
C ARG A 426 29.59 -4.56 -11.54
N TYR A 427 28.96 -5.72 -11.42
CA TYR A 427 29.21 -6.72 -10.38
C TYR A 427 29.89 -7.95 -10.97
N ASP A 428 30.93 -8.46 -10.29
CA ASP A 428 31.64 -9.68 -10.66
C ASP A 428 30.97 -10.90 -10.02
N GLU A 429 30.28 -11.71 -10.81
CA GLU A 429 29.59 -12.90 -10.32
C GLU A 429 30.52 -14.02 -9.86
N ARG A 430 31.78 -14.03 -10.31
CA ARG A 430 32.78 -15.01 -9.85
C ARG A 430 33.36 -14.64 -8.49
N ARG A 431 33.68 -13.36 -8.32
CA ARG A 431 34.29 -12.80 -7.11
C ARG A 431 33.26 -12.32 -6.08
N GLN A 432 32.01 -12.15 -6.50
CA GLN A 432 30.90 -11.71 -5.66
C GLN A 432 31.12 -10.32 -5.02
N PHE A 433 31.64 -9.37 -5.80
CA PHE A 433 31.74 -7.97 -5.37
C PHE A 433 31.58 -7.00 -6.53
N MET A 434 31.31 -5.75 -6.19
CA MET A 434 31.17 -4.64 -7.13
C MET A 434 32.54 -4.25 -7.69
N ASP A 435 32.65 -4.13 -9.01
CA ASP A 435 33.90 -3.68 -9.65
C ASP A 435 34.24 -2.24 -9.26
N SER A 436 35.50 -1.94 -9.05
CA SER A 436 35.99 -0.59 -8.78
C SER A 436 35.77 0.36 -9.98
N GLY A 437 35.63 1.65 -9.72
CA GLY A 437 35.42 2.66 -10.75
C GLY A 437 33.99 2.73 -11.30
N TYR A 438 33.01 2.20 -10.58
CA TYR A 438 31.57 2.36 -10.83
C TYR A 438 30.93 3.18 -9.71
N PRO A 439 29.80 3.90 -9.98
CA PRO A 439 28.96 3.83 -11.18
C PRO A 439 29.52 4.59 -12.38
N LYS A 440 28.97 4.27 -13.56
CA LYS A 440 29.25 4.97 -14.82
C LYS A 440 27.95 5.39 -15.52
N LEU A 441 28.01 6.43 -16.36
CA LEU A 441 26.85 6.93 -17.10
C LEU A 441 26.39 5.91 -18.18
N ILE A 442 25.10 5.62 -18.24
CA ILE A 442 24.48 4.70 -19.21
C ILE A 442 24.76 5.18 -20.63
N THR A 443 24.49 6.44 -20.93
CA THR A 443 24.59 7.03 -22.27
C THR A 443 26.02 6.99 -22.86
N LYS A 444 27.04 6.96 -22.00
CA LYS A 444 28.43 6.89 -22.43
C LYS A 444 28.87 5.49 -22.84
N TYR A 445 28.30 4.46 -22.16
CA TYR A 445 28.75 3.06 -22.31
C TYR A 445 27.75 2.18 -23.05
N PHE A 446 26.51 2.65 -23.21
CA PHE A 446 25.47 2.04 -24.02
C PHE A 446 24.91 3.05 -25.02
N PRO A 447 25.67 3.40 -26.09
CA PRO A 447 25.25 4.39 -27.09
C PRO A 447 23.89 4.03 -27.69
N GLY A 448 22.98 5.00 -27.74
CA GLY A 448 21.62 4.81 -28.25
C GLY A 448 20.58 4.35 -27.22
N ILE A 449 21.01 4.06 -25.98
CA ILE A 449 20.11 3.74 -24.86
C ILE A 449 19.90 5.02 -24.02
N ARG A 450 18.63 5.35 -23.74
CA ARG A 450 18.26 6.50 -22.89
C ARG A 450 18.60 6.25 -21.43
N PRO A 451 18.70 7.28 -20.57
CA PRO A 451 19.11 7.12 -19.17
C PRO A 451 18.21 6.21 -18.34
N THR A 452 16.89 6.22 -18.60
CA THR A 452 15.94 5.43 -17.83
C THR A 452 15.68 4.08 -18.51
N ILE A 453 15.85 2.99 -17.78
CA ILE A 453 15.65 1.62 -18.26
C ILE A 453 14.62 0.96 -17.35
N ASP A 454 13.50 0.49 -17.93
CA ASP A 454 12.43 -0.18 -17.15
C ASP A 454 12.76 -1.65 -16.92
N ALA A 455 13.38 -2.31 -17.90
CA ALA A 455 13.80 -3.70 -17.77
C ALA A 455 14.88 -4.02 -18.82
N VAL A 456 15.62 -5.11 -18.61
CA VAL A 456 16.60 -5.58 -19.60
C VAL A 456 16.81 -7.10 -19.43
N TYR A 457 17.00 -7.81 -20.54
CA TYR A 457 17.49 -9.19 -20.50
C TYR A 457 18.53 -9.45 -21.58
N TYR A 458 19.33 -10.49 -21.39
CA TYR A 458 20.32 -10.96 -22.35
C TYR A 458 19.82 -12.20 -23.10
N TYR A 459 19.90 -12.17 -24.44
CA TYR A 459 19.60 -13.33 -25.27
C TYR A 459 20.38 -13.26 -26.59
N ASN A 460 20.97 -14.35 -27.01
CA ASN A 460 21.67 -14.51 -28.29
C ASN A 460 22.64 -13.36 -28.61
N ARG A 461 23.55 -13.03 -27.66
CA ARG A 461 24.58 -11.96 -27.77
C ARG A 461 24.03 -10.55 -27.86
N HIS A 462 22.73 -10.33 -27.54
CA HIS A 462 22.09 -9.02 -27.48
C HIS A 462 21.54 -8.74 -26.09
N TYR A 463 21.59 -7.46 -25.69
CA TYR A 463 20.74 -6.94 -24.63
C TYR A 463 19.45 -6.40 -25.25
N TYR A 464 18.34 -6.70 -24.63
CA TYR A 464 17.03 -6.16 -24.98
C TYR A 464 16.62 -5.19 -23.89
N PHE A 465 16.80 -3.90 -24.15
CA PHE A 465 16.44 -2.82 -23.23
C PHE A 465 15.01 -2.37 -23.45
N PHE A 466 14.23 -2.34 -22.39
CA PHE A 466 12.84 -1.86 -22.35
C PHE A 466 12.83 -0.42 -21.84
N GLN A 467 12.19 0.48 -22.59
CA GLN A 467 12.08 1.90 -22.25
C GLN A 467 10.72 2.44 -22.68
N GLY A 468 9.74 2.47 -21.74
CA GLY A 468 8.34 2.70 -22.05
C GLY A 468 7.82 1.62 -23.01
N PRO A 469 7.14 1.97 -24.10
CA PRO A 469 6.59 1.00 -25.04
C PRO A 469 7.62 0.44 -26.05
N ASP A 470 8.89 0.86 -25.97
CA ASP A 470 9.93 0.51 -26.94
C ASP A 470 10.89 -0.55 -26.37
N ILE A 471 11.36 -1.44 -27.26
CA ILE A 471 12.46 -2.37 -26.98
C ILE A 471 13.62 -2.03 -27.93
N PHE A 472 14.80 -1.83 -27.35
CA PHE A 472 16.03 -1.61 -28.08
C PHE A 472 16.86 -2.89 -28.04
N GLU A 473 17.11 -3.48 -29.20
CA GLU A 473 18.04 -4.59 -29.37
C GLU A 473 19.45 -4.01 -29.49
N TYR A 474 20.32 -4.35 -28.55
CA TYR A 474 21.68 -3.84 -28.46
C TYR A 474 22.67 -4.98 -28.61
N ASP A 475 23.46 -4.94 -29.67
CA ASP A 475 24.50 -5.92 -29.94
C ASP A 475 25.70 -5.72 -29.00
N VAL A 476 26.05 -6.77 -28.24
CA VAL A 476 27.10 -6.71 -27.21
C VAL A 476 28.50 -6.55 -27.80
N VAL A 477 28.72 -7.02 -29.02
CA VAL A 477 30.02 -7.02 -29.71
C VAL A 477 30.27 -5.69 -30.37
N SER A 478 29.32 -5.24 -31.22
CA SER A 478 29.46 -3.95 -31.93
C SER A 478 29.11 -2.75 -31.04
N GLN A 479 28.58 -2.98 -29.84
CA GLN A 479 28.22 -1.97 -28.83
C GLN A 479 27.29 -0.88 -29.38
N ARG A 480 26.27 -1.28 -30.13
CA ARG A 480 25.29 -0.36 -30.73
C ARG A 480 23.89 -0.95 -30.77
N VAL A 481 22.90 -0.06 -30.83
CA VAL A 481 21.51 -0.45 -31.07
C VAL A 481 21.40 -0.93 -32.52
N THR A 482 20.97 -2.16 -32.72
CA THR A 482 20.75 -2.76 -34.04
C THR A 482 19.30 -2.65 -34.49
N LYS A 483 18.35 -2.63 -33.56
CA LYS A 483 16.93 -2.60 -33.87
C LYS A 483 16.13 -1.90 -32.76
N ARG A 484 15.06 -1.20 -33.16
CA ARG A 484 14.03 -0.68 -32.25
C ARG A 484 12.70 -1.34 -32.60
N LEU A 485 12.04 -1.90 -31.61
CA LEU A 485 10.78 -2.62 -31.74
C LEU A 485 9.76 -2.06 -30.77
N LYS A 486 8.48 -2.16 -31.09
CA LYS A 486 7.40 -1.95 -30.13
C LYS A 486 7.16 -3.22 -29.30
N GLN A 487 6.86 -3.07 -28.02
CA GLN A 487 6.65 -4.22 -27.13
C GLN A 487 5.50 -5.12 -27.58
N ASN A 488 4.37 -4.52 -27.98
CA ASN A 488 3.20 -5.25 -28.48
C ASN A 488 3.51 -6.16 -29.67
N ILE A 489 4.31 -5.69 -30.65
CA ILE A 489 4.70 -6.48 -31.82
C ILE A 489 5.51 -7.73 -31.41
N LYS A 490 6.38 -7.58 -30.40
CA LYS A 490 7.20 -8.70 -29.91
C LYS A 490 6.38 -9.69 -29.05
N LEU A 491 5.20 -9.28 -28.60
CA LEU A 491 4.26 -10.10 -27.86
C LEU A 491 3.31 -10.91 -28.76
N GLY A 492 3.38 -10.70 -30.07
CA GLY A 492 2.57 -11.43 -31.05
C GLY A 492 1.28 -10.71 -31.44
N CYS A 493 1.24 -9.39 -31.21
CA CYS A 493 0.19 -8.49 -31.68
C CYS A 493 0.67 -7.82 -32.97
#